data_60dbc227a264a82037048d21248bf05c
#
_entry.id   60dbc227a264a82037048d21248bf05c
#
_cell.length_a   1.000
_cell.length_b   1.000
_cell.length_c   1.000
_cell.angle_alpha   90.00
_cell.angle_beta   90.00
_cell.angle_gamma   90.00
#
_symmetry.space_group_name_H-M   'P 1'
#
loop_
_entity.id
_entity.type
_entity.pdbx_description
1 polymer ?
#
loop_
_entity_poly.entity_id
_entity_poly.type
_entity_poly.pdbx_seq_one_letter_code
_entity_poly.pdbx_strand_id
1 'polypeptide(L)'
;QELREEQLSKKEQETNKLANQRKKAKEAQALVVDKISGETNAYQLSNIQSDVKTLDLSITLPTKTKITLKKNDETINDTSKVYTGTFNQSLELSDDCTFEISIETYSDNSISIDGKEISFDKEGWKQGEPAVITLQIGKGYQKPVEEYETEYEDSDYGYDYDYGYTDEDLYAQGEDVTYGQDEYTEQTNNY
;
A
#
# COMPACT_ATOMS: atom_id res chain seq x y z
N GLN A 1 -49.74 25.19 -1.65
CA GLN A 1 -49.41 23.73 -1.68
C GLN A 1 -48.64 23.34 -2.93
N GLU A 2 -48.87 23.89 -4.08
CA GLU A 2 -48.15 23.56 -5.35
C GLU A 2 -46.67 23.90 -5.31
N LEU A 3 -46.23 24.98 -4.70
CA LEU A 3 -44.81 25.38 -4.62
C LEU A 3 -43.95 24.43 -3.76
N ARG A 4 -44.53 23.72 -2.81
CA ARG A 4 -43.83 22.74 -1.98
C ARG A 4 -43.58 21.43 -2.73
N GLU A 5 -44.51 21.01 -3.56
CA GLU A 5 -44.36 19.79 -4.36
C GLU A 5 -43.34 19.94 -5.46
N GLU A 6 -43.26 21.11 -6.10
CA GLU A 6 -42.22 21.42 -7.08
C GLU A 6 -40.81 21.47 -6.50
N GLN A 7 -40.65 21.98 -5.29
CA GLN A 7 -39.34 22.04 -4.61
C GLN A 7 -38.87 20.65 -4.15
N LEU A 8 -39.79 19.80 -3.72
CA LEU A 8 -39.49 18.41 -3.35
C LEU A 8 -39.07 17.59 -4.58
N SER A 9 -39.76 17.75 -5.71
CA SER A 9 -39.43 17.09 -6.97
C SER A 9 -38.04 17.48 -7.51
N LYS A 10 -37.70 18.77 -7.47
CA LYS A 10 -36.37 19.25 -7.89
C LYS A 10 -35.26 18.70 -7.01
N LYS A 11 -35.44 18.67 -5.70
CA LYS A 11 -34.47 18.15 -4.75
C LYS A 11 -34.25 16.64 -4.91
N GLU A 12 -35.31 15.92 -5.22
CA GLU A 12 -35.25 14.49 -5.48
C GLU A 12 -34.54 14.16 -6.82
N GLN A 13 -34.75 14.96 -7.84
CA GLN A 13 -34.03 14.85 -9.12
C GLN A 13 -32.54 15.16 -8.99
N GLU A 14 -32.16 16.16 -8.19
CA GLU A 14 -30.76 16.48 -7.93
C GLU A 14 -30.04 15.39 -7.16
N THR A 15 -30.68 14.80 -6.14
CA THR A 15 -30.12 13.67 -5.39
C THR A 15 -29.90 12.44 -6.25
N ASN A 16 -30.85 12.13 -7.10
CA ASN A 16 -30.71 11.00 -8.05
C ASN A 16 -29.61 11.23 -9.09
N LYS A 17 -29.47 12.43 -9.60
CA LYS A 17 -28.39 12.81 -10.53
C LYS A 17 -27.02 12.68 -9.89
N LEU A 18 -26.88 13.15 -8.65
CA LEU A 18 -25.65 13.05 -7.89
C LEU A 18 -25.28 11.60 -7.56
N ALA A 19 -26.27 10.77 -7.17
CA ALA A 19 -26.08 9.35 -6.92
C ALA A 19 -25.63 8.60 -8.19
N ASN A 20 -26.21 8.91 -9.34
CA ASN A 20 -25.82 8.33 -10.62
C ASN A 20 -24.42 8.76 -11.06
N GLN A 21 -24.03 10.01 -10.81
CA GLN A 21 -22.67 10.47 -11.10
C GLN A 21 -21.64 9.77 -10.22
N ARG A 22 -21.94 9.58 -8.95
CA ARG A 22 -21.06 8.83 -8.02
C ARG A 22 -20.93 7.37 -8.42
N LYS A 23 -22.01 6.74 -8.88
CA LYS A 23 -21.98 5.36 -9.37
C LYS A 23 -21.12 5.21 -10.63
N LYS A 24 -21.28 6.11 -11.60
CA LYS A 24 -20.45 6.14 -12.82
C LYS A 24 -18.99 6.40 -12.54
N ALA A 25 -18.67 7.29 -11.58
CA ALA A 25 -17.31 7.56 -11.16
C ALA A 25 -16.66 6.33 -10.51
N LYS A 26 -17.40 5.58 -9.68
CA LYS A 26 -16.92 4.32 -9.10
C LYS A 26 -16.69 3.24 -10.13
N GLU A 27 -17.57 3.11 -11.12
CA GLU A 27 -17.42 2.14 -12.22
C GLU A 27 -16.22 2.48 -13.11
N ALA A 28 -15.98 3.78 -13.39
CA ALA A 28 -14.82 4.25 -14.14
C ALA A 28 -13.48 4.02 -13.41
N GLN A 29 -13.52 3.91 -12.07
CA GLN A 29 -12.34 3.66 -11.23
C GLN A 29 -12.17 2.19 -10.86
N ALA A 30 -13.00 1.29 -11.39
CA ALA A 30 -12.93 -0.13 -11.07
C ALA A 30 -11.66 -0.76 -11.66
N LEU A 31 -11.01 -1.61 -10.85
CA LEU A 31 -9.90 -2.45 -11.28
C LEU A 31 -10.30 -3.28 -12.51
N VAL A 32 -9.43 -3.32 -13.51
CA VAL A 32 -9.60 -4.13 -14.72
C VAL A 32 -8.65 -5.33 -14.65
N VAL A 33 -9.18 -6.52 -14.86
CA VAL A 33 -8.45 -7.79 -14.88
C VAL A 33 -8.57 -8.39 -16.29
N ASP A 34 -7.46 -8.42 -17.02
CA ASP A 34 -7.38 -8.95 -18.38
C ASP A 34 -6.46 -10.16 -18.46
N LYS A 35 -6.84 -11.19 -19.20
CA LYS A 35 -5.96 -12.31 -19.50
C LYS A 35 -4.79 -11.86 -20.37
N ILE A 36 -3.59 -12.33 -20.03
CA ILE A 36 -2.41 -12.12 -20.88
C ILE A 36 -2.44 -13.10 -22.04
N SER A 37 -2.39 -12.59 -23.25
CA SER A 37 -2.40 -13.39 -24.47
C SER A 37 -1.17 -14.30 -24.54
N GLY A 38 -1.40 -15.58 -24.83
CA GLY A 38 -0.33 -16.59 -24.96
C GLY A 38 0.17 -17.19 -23.66
N GLU A 39 -0.36 -16.75 -22.51
CA GLU A 39 -0.03 -17.30 -21.21
C GLU A 39 -1.27 -17.93 -20.54
N THR A 40 -1.06 -19.03 -19.81
CA THR A 40 -2.12 -19.71 -19.06
C THR A 40 -2.14 -19.20 -17.62
N ASN A 41 -3.32 -18.84 -17.13
CA ASN A 41 -3.51 -18.33 -15.76
C ASN A 41 -2.62 -17.12 -15.40
N ALA A 42 -2.40 -16.27 -16.36
CA ALA A 42 -1.71 -15.00 -16.19
C ALA A 42 -2.66 -13.85 -16.54
N TYR A 43 -2.73 -12.88 -15.64
CA TYR A 43 -3.63 -11.74 -15.76
C TYR A 43 -2.85 -10.44 -15.57
N GLN A 44 -3.25 -9.44 -16.32
CA GLN A 44 -2.79 -8.08 -16.15
C GLN A 44 -3.84 -7.29 -15.40
N LEU A 45 -3.42 -6.66 -14.31
CA LEU A 45 -4.24 -5.73 -13.52
C LEU A 45 -3.97 -4.32 -14.00
N SER A 46 -5.01 -3.60 -14.36
CA SER A 46 -4.92 -2.24 -14.86
C SER A 46 -6.03 -1.36 -14.29
N ASN A 47 -6.02 -0.08 -14.67
CA ASN A 47 -6.93 0.92 -14.11
C ASN A 47 -6.82 1.06 -12.58
N ILE A 48 -5.62 0.90 -12.07
CA ILE A 48 -5.31 1.12 -10.66
C ILE A 48 -5.08 2.62 -10.43
N GLN A 49 -5.85 3.20 -9.53
CA GLN A 49 -5.70 4.62 -9.20
C GLN A 49 -4.37 4.89 -8.51
N SER A 50 -3.81 6.08 -8.73
CA SER A 50 -2.49 6.46 -8.23
C SER A 50 -2.39 6.53 -6.69
N ASP A 51 -3.51 6.62 -5.99
CA ASP A 51 -3.61 6.64 -4.52
C ASP A 51 -3.73 5.24 -3.89
N VAL A 52 -3.92 4.19 -4.71
CA VAL A 52 -4.02 2.81 -4.26
C VAL A 52 -2.65 2.24 -3.96
N LYS A 53 -2.43 1.84 -2.71
CA LYS A 53 -1.17 1.25 -2.24
C LYS A 53 -1.22 -0.26 -2.15
N THR A 54 -2.42 -0.82 -1.93
CA THR A 54 -2.64 -2.26 -1.74
C THR A 54 -3.86 -2.73 -2.51
N LEU A 55 -3.84 -4.01 -2.90
CA LEU A 55 -5.01 -4.73 -3.40
C LEU A 55 -5.34 -5.89 -2.46
N ASP A 56 -6.60 -6.14 -2.22
CA ASP A 56 -7.05 -7.20 -1.32
C ASP A 56 -7.32 -8.50 -2.09
N LEU A 57 -6.48 -9.50 -1.83
CA LEU A 57 -6.66 -10.86 -2.32
C LEU A 57 -7.57 -11.64 -1.38
N SER A 58 -8.57 -12.30 -1.92
CA SER A 58 -9.44 -13.22 -1.20
C SER A 58 -9.56 -14.55 -1.95
N ILE A 59 -9.35 -15.65 -1.24
CA ILE A 59 -9.46 -17.00 -1.79
C ILE A 59 -10.37 -17.81 -0.86
N THR A 60 -11.46 -18.36 -1.40
CA THR A 60 -12.28 -19.35 -0.67
C THR A 60 -11.62 -20.70 -0.67
N LEU A 61 -11.65 -21.38 0.45
CA LEU A 61 -10.98 -22.65 0.65
C LEU A 61 -11.99 -23.75 1.03
N PRO A 62 -12.61 -24.43 0.05
CA PRO A 62 -13.50 -25.56 0.31
C PRO A 62 -12.78 -26.72 1.01
N THR A 63 -11.50 -26.84 0.75
CA THR A 63 -10.62 -27.86 1.35
C THR A 63 -9.41 -27.18 1.99
N LYS A 64 -8.90 -27.75 3.06
CA LYS A 64 -7.63 -27.31 3.69
C LYS A 64 -6.49 -27.37 2.69
N THR A 65 -5.72 -26.30 2.61
CA THR A 65 -4.59 -26.22 1.69
C THR A 65 -3.51 -25.27 2.19
N LYS A 66 -2.31 -25.45 1.68
CA LYS A 66 -1.24 -24.47 1.79
C LYS A 66 -1.34 -23.49 0.62
N ILE A 67 -1.00 -22.23 0.88
CA ILE A 67 -0.94 -21.18 -0.13
C ILE A 67 0.43 -20.56 -0.10
N THR A 68 1.01 -20.36 -1.27
CA THR A 68 2.25 -19.60 -1.45
C THR A 68 1.97 -18.37 -2.27
N LEU A 69 2.28 -17.21 -1.70
CA LEU A 69 2.26 -15.93 -2.40
C LEU A 69 3.68 -15.44 -2.63
N LYS A 70 3.97 -15.06 -3.84
CA LYS A 70 5.24 -14.41 -4.21
C LYS A 70 5.00 -13.06 -4.83
N LYS A 71 5.87 -12.12 -4.51
CA LYS A 71 5.98 -10.82 -5.16
C LYS A 71 7.37 -10.70 -5.76
N ASN A 72 7.47 -10.56 -7.08
CA ASN A 72 8.75 -10.55 -7.79
C ASN A 72 9.65 -11.73 -7.38
N ASP A 73 9.08 -12.95 -7.39
CA ASP A 73 9.72 -14.21 -7.00
C ASP A 73 10.10 -14.35 -5.51
N GLU A 74 9.79 -13.37 -4.69
CA GLU A 74 10.00 -13.43 -3.24
C GLU A 74 8.72 -13.82 -2.51
N THR A 75 8.81 -14.83 -1.62
CA THR A 75 7.67 -15.29 -0.83
C THR A 75 7.28 -14.26 0.23
N ILE A 76 6.01 -13.88 0.27
CA ILE A 76 5.49 -12.82 1.15
C ILE A 76 4.53 -13.32 2.25
N ASN A 77 4.23 -14.62 2.31
CA ASN A 77 3.34 -15.17 3.33
C ASN A 77 3.99 -16.36 4.05
N ASP A 78 3.34 -16.86 5.10
CA ASP A 78 3.75 -18.06 5.82
C ASP A 78 3.32 -19.32 5.05
N THR A 79 4.28 -19.98 4.38
CA THR A 79 4.06 -21.19 3.57
C THR A 79 3.98 -22.47 4.39
N SER A 80 4.32 -22.43 5.67
CA SER A 80 4.20 -23.58 6.59
C SER A 80 2.78 -23.78 7.11
N LYS A 81 1.97 -22.72 7.04
CA LYS A 81 0.60 -22.71 7.56
C LYS A 81 -0.38 -23.38 6.60
N VAL A 82 -1.27 -24.20 7.17
CA VAL A 82 -2.44 -24.73 6.47
C VAL A 82 -3.63 -23.81 6.71
N TYR A 83 -4.23 -23.33 5.64
CA TYR A 83 -5.37 -22.43 5.69
C TYR A 83 -6.69 -23.16 5.48
N THR A 84 -7.74 -22.67 6.10
CA THR A 84 -9.11 -23.19 6.01
C THR A 84 -10.12 -22.04 5.88
N GLY A 85 -11.23 -22.29 5.19
CA GLY A 85 -12.33 -21.34 5.08
C GLY A 85 -12.06 -20.26 4.06
N THR A 86 -11.42 -19.17 4.43
CA THR A 86 -11.05 -18.07 3.55
C THR A 86 -9.62 -17.61 3.85
N PHE A 87 -8.87 -17.39 2.79
CA PHE A 87 -7.55 -16.77 2.86
C PHE A 87 -7.67 -15.32 2.36
N ASN A 88 -7.27 -14.37 3.18
CA ASN A 88 -7.24 -12.95 2.85
C ASN A 88 -5.85 -12.40 3.05
N GLN A 89 -5.35 -11.68 2.06
CA GLN A 89 -4.04 -11.06 2.09
C GLN A 89 -4.06 -9.73 1.34
N SER A 90 -3.55 -8.68 1.98
CA SER A 90 -3.26 -7.43 1.30
C SER A 90 -1.97 -7.54 0.51
N LEU A 91 -2.05 -7.23 -0.79
CA LEU A 91 -0.92 -7.20 -1.69
C LEU A 91 -0.38 -5.78 -1.81
N GLU A 92 0.81 -5.54 -1.31
CA GLU A 92 1.49 -4.25 -1.46
C GLU A 92 1.94 -4.03 -2.90
N LEU A 93 1.47 -2.94 -3.51
CA LEU A 93 1.82 -2.59 -4.88
C LEU A 93 3.18 -1.89 -4.94
N SER A 94 3.91 -2.18 -5.99
CA SER A 94 5.09 -1.44 -6.42
C SER A 94 5.11 -1.34 -7.93
N ASP A 95 5.95 -0.46 -8.46
CA ASP A 95 6.04 -0.24 -9.90
C ASP A 95 6.44 -1.55 -10.62
N ASP A 96 5.68 -1.91 -11.67
CA ASP A 96 5.92 -3.11 -12.49
C ASP A 96 6.09 -4.42 -11.70
N CYS A 97 5.37 -4.59 -10.60
CA CYS A 97 5.45 -5.81 -9.80
C CYS A 97 4.60 -6.94 -10.36
N THR A 98 5.02 -8.17 -10.06
CA THR A 98 4.32 -9.41 -10.41
C THR A 98 4.03 -10.20 -9.14
N PHE A 99 2.79 -10.65 -8.99
CA PHE A 99 2.39 -11.56 -7.92
C PHE A 99 2.12 -12.94 -8.49
N GLU A 100 2.55 -13.97 -7.78
CA GLU A 100 2.25 -15.37 -8.07
C GLU A 100 1.49 -15.98 -6.91
N ILE A 101 0.35 -16.58 -7.21
CA ILE A 101 -0.51 -17.27 -6.25
C ILE A 101 -0.42 -18.75 -6.55
N SER A 102 0.03 -19.55 -5.59
CA SER A 102 0.07 -21.03 -5.70
C SER A 102 -0.82 -21.65 -4.64
N ILE A 103 -1.81 -22.42 -5.06
CA ILE A 103 -2.69 -23.19 -4.19
C ILE A 103 -2.27 -24.67 -4.30
N GLU A 104 -1.76 -25.24 -3.22
CA GLU A 104 -1.23 -26.61 -3.22
C GLU A 104 -2.31 -27.64 -3.56
N THR A 105 -3.49 -27.51 -2.97
CA THR A 105 -4.64 -28.37 -3.24
C THR A 105 -5.77 -27.52 -3.80
N TYR A 106 -5.87 -27.49 -5.11
CA TYR A 106 -6.93 -26.77 -5.79
C TYR A 106 -8.24 -27.57 -5.78
N SER A 107 -9.33 -26.96 -5.32
CA SER A 107 -10.66 -27.53 -5.20
C SER A 107 -11.73 -26.54 -5.64
N ASP A 108 -11.61 -26.04 -6.87
CA ASP A 108 -12.49 -25.01 -7.41
C ASP A 108 -12.61 -23.76 -6.51
N ASN A 109 -11.49 -23.33 -5.98
CA ASN A 109 -11.40 -22.16 -5.14
C ASN A 109 -11.84 -20.90 -5.88
N SER A 110 -12.67 -20.07 -5.25
CA SER A 110 -12.97 -18.73 -5.74
C SER A 110 -11.84 -17.78 -5.37
N ILE A 111 -11.31 -17.09 -6.37
CA ILE A 111 -10.22 -16.13 -6.20
C ILE A 111 -10.71 -14.77 -6.63
N SER A 112 -10.50 -13.76 -5.81
CA SER A 112 -10.87 -12.37 -6.14
C SER A 112 -9.81 -11.38 -5.70
N ILE A 113 -9.68 -10.31 -6.45
CA ILE A 113 -8.86 -9.13 -6.12
C ILE A 113 -9.79 -7.92 -6.06
N ASP A 114 -9.85 -7.26 -4.92
CA ASP A 114 -10.77 -6.14 -4.67
C ASP A 114 -12.21 -6.44 -5.12
N GLY A 115 -12.66 -7.68 -4.89
CA GLY A 115 -13.98 -8.16 -5.29
C GLY A 115 -14.12 -8.53 -6.77
N LYS A 116 -13.09 -8.36 -7.59
CA LYS A 116 -13.07 -8.85 -8.98
C LYS A 116 -12.63 -10.30 -9.02
N GLU A 117 -13.49 -11.16 -9.57
CA GLU A 117 -13.20 -12.57 -9.69
C GLU A 117 -12.10 -12.85 -10.73
N ILE A 118 -11.18 -13.73 -10.37
CA ILE A 118 -10.14 -14.27 -11.23
C ILE A 118 -10.41 -15.75 -11.43
N SER A 119 -10.65 -16.15 -12.67
CA SER A 119 -10.90 -17.55 -13.01
C SER A 119 -9.59 -18.31 -13.20
N PHE A 120 -9.56 -19.55 -12.70
CA PHE A 120 -8.47 -20.49 -12.95
C PHE A 120 -8.86 -21.38 -14.13
N ASP A 121 -8.02 -21.40 -15.18
CA ASP A 121 -8.17 -22.28 -16.32
C ASP A 121 -7.49 -23.62 -16.03
N LYS A 122 -8.28 -24.68 -16.09
CA LYS A 122 -7.80 -26.05 -15.86
C LYS A 122 -7.13 -26.71 -17.09
N GLU A 123 -7.06 -26.01 -18.20
CA GLU A 123 -6.39 -26.52 -19.40
C GLU A 123 -4.91 -26.80 -19.12
N GLY A 124 -4.49 -28.07 -19.34
CA GLY A 124 -3.13 -28.49 -19.04
C GLY A 124 -2.80 -28.75 -17.58
N TRP A 125 -3.71 -28.38 -16.67
CA TRP A 125 -3.56 -28.67 -15.25
C TRP A 125 -4.09 -30.07 -14.91
N LYS A 126 -3.37 -30.78 -14.08
CA LYS A 126 -3.77 -32.11 -13.58
C LYS A 126 -4.14 -32.05 -12.12
N GLN A 127 -5.18 -32.79 -11.74
CA GLN A 127 -5.58 -32.90 -10.34
C GLN A 127 -4.41 -33.45 -9.48
N GLY A 128 -4.15 -32.77 -8.37
CA GLY A 128 -3.01 -33.06 -7.48
C GLY A 128 -1.80 -32.17 -7.73
N GLU A 129 -1.77 -31.42 -8.81
CA GLU A 129 -0.79 -30.38 -9.05
C GLU A 129 -1.21 -29.07 -8.37
N PRO A 130 -0.28 -28.23 -7.93
CA PRO A 130 -0.60 -26.88 -7.48
C PRO A 130 -1.25 -26.04 -8.60
N ALA A 131 -2.25 -25.27 -8.22
CA ALA A 131 -2.83 -24.27 -9.13
C ALA A 131 -2.05 -22.97 -9.00
N VAL A 132 -1.46 -22.50 -10.07
CA VAL A 132 -0.63 -21.27 -10.09
C VAL A 132 -1.29 -20.21 -10.96
N ILE A 133 -1.43 -19.01 -10.39
CA ILE A 133 -1.97 -17.83 -11.07
C ILE A 133 -0.94 -16.71 -10.95
N THR A 134 -0.67 -16.06 -12.05
CA THR A 134 0.23 -14.90 -12.13
C THR A 134 -0.56 -13.62 -12.35
N LEU A 135 -0.29 -12.60 -11.56
CA LEU A 135 -0.88 -11.28 -11.65
C LEU A 135 0.22 -10.26 -11.94
N GLN A 136 0.13 -9.58 -13.05
CA GLN A 136 1.04 -8.50 -13.41
C GLN A 136 0.38 -7.15 -13.17
N ILE A 137 1.05 -6.26 -12.49
CA ILE A 137 0.62 -4.88 -12.36
C ILE A 137 0.98 -4.16 -13.66
N GLY A 138 -0.02 -3.52 -14.27
CA GLY A 138 0.14 -2.87 -15.58
C GLY A 138 1.22 -1.80 -15.59
N LYS A 139 1.88 -1.69 -16.73
CA LYS A 139 2.85 -0.61 -16.98
C LYS A 139 2.16 0.75 -16.79
N GLY A 140 2.83 1.65 -16.11
CA GLY A 140 2.33 2.99 -15.81
C GLY A 140 1.73 3.16 -14.41
N TYR A 141 1.58 2.08 -13.63
CA TYR A 141 1.31 2.23 -12.21
C TYR A 141 2.58 2.77 -11.52
N GLN A 142 2.42 3.89 -10.85
CA GLN A 142 3.46 4.47 -10.01
C GLN A 142 2.95 4.49 -8.57
N LYS A 143 3.72 3.89 -7.67
CA LYS A 143 3.38 3.92 -6.26
C LYS A 143 3.30 5.38 -5.80
N PRO A 144 2.25 5.78 -5.07
CA PRO A 144 2.17 7.11 -4.52
C PRO A 144 3.41 7.44 -3.71
N VAL A 145 4.06 8.54 -4.05
CA VAL A 145 5.10 9.10 -3.19
C VAL A 145 4.38 9.63 -1.94
N GLU A 146 4.76 9.16 -0.78
CA GLU A 146 4.32 9.80 0.45
C GLU A 146 4.95 11.19 0.46
N GLU A 147 4.21 12.18 0.00
CA GLU A 147 4.52 13.56 0.28
C GLU A 147 4.41 13.70 1.78
N TYR A 148 5.55 13.65 2.45
CA TYR A 148 5.63 14.26 3.75
C TYR A 148 5.35 15.74 3.48
N GLU A 149 4.13 16.18 3.77
CA GLU A 149 3.88 17.59 3.97
C GLU A 149 4.81 17.99 5.11
N THR A 150 6.02 18.37 4.77
CA THR A 150 6.77 19.25 5.62
C THR A 150 5.94 20.52 5.61
N GLU A 151 5.07 20.65 6.60
CA GLU A 151 4.60 21.97 6.99
C GLU A 151 5.87 22.75 7.30
N TYR A 152 6.43 23.35 6.26
CA TYR A 152 7.22 24.55 6.50
C TYR A 152 6.18 25.52 7.01
N GLU A 153 5.97 25.51 8.33
CA GLU A 153 5.50 26.70 8.94
C GLU A 153 6.48 27.76 8.46
N ASP A 154 6.03 28.51 7.50
CA ASP A 154 6.63 29.78 7.13
C ASP A 154 6.50 30.63 8.38
N SER A 155 7.31 30.25 9.36
CA SER A 155 7.54 31.10 10.48
C SER A 155 8.30 32.26 9.91
N ASP A 156 7.53 33.25 9.47
CA ASP A 156 7.98 34.61 9.24
C ASP A 156 8.47 35.17 10.58
N TYR A 157 9.44 34.46 11.17
CA TYR A 157 10.33 35.03 12.13
C TYR A 157 11.28 35.86 11.29
N GLY A 158 10.84 37.09 11.00
CA GLY A 158 11.75 38.14 10.75
C GLY A 158 12.69 38.21 11.95
N TYR A 159 13.76 37.43 11.87
CA TYR A 159 14.89 37.63 12.75
C TYR A 159 15.47 38.97 12.34
N ASP A 160 14.92 39.99 12.93
CA ASP A 160 15.60 41.25 13.05
C ASP A 160 16.82 41.00 13.94
N TYR A 161 17.87 40.42 13.32
CA TYR A 161 19.17 40.27 13.94
C TYR A 161 19.82 41.65 13.97
N ASP A 162 19.31 42.47 14.85
CA ASP A 162 20.06 43.60 15.33
C ASP A 162 21.05 43.07 16.40
N TYR A 163 22.02 42.23 15.96
CA TYR A 163 23.13 41.84 16.76
C TYR A 163 24.12 43.01 16.82
N GLY A 164 23.78 43.98 17.61
CA GLY A 164 24.78 44.90 18.12
C GLY A 164 25.73 44.19 19.09
N TYR A 165 26.45 43.16 18.64
CA TYR A 165 27.56 42.64 19.40
C TYR A 165 28.68 43.64 19.24
N THR A 166 28.90 44.42 20.29
CA THR A 166 30.13 45.16 20.42
C THR A 166 31.23 44.14 20.69
N ASP A 167 32.43 44.38 20.14
CA ASP A 167 33.61 43.53 20.33
C ASP A 167 33.95 43.24 21.79
N GLU A 168 33.37 43.99 22.72
CA GLU A 168 33.54 43.81 24.16
C GLU A 168 32.79 42.58 24.71
N ASP A 169 31.67 42.16 24.09
CA ASP A 169 30.91 40.98 24.54
C ASP A 169 31.60 39.65 24.17
N LEU A 170 32.49 39.66 23.20
CA LEU A 170 33.24 38.49 22.77
C LEU A 170 34.38 38.14 23.76
N TYR A 171 34.90 39.12 24.48
CA TYR A 171 35.99 38.91 25.46
C TYR A 171 35.51 38.49 26.85
N ALA A 172 34.23 38.75 27.16
CA ALA A 172 33.68 38.37 28.46
C ALA A 172 33.33 36.89 28.58
N GLN A 173 33.21 36.16 27.49
CA GLN A 173 32.92 34.72 27.49
C GLN A 173 34.15 33.83 27.43
N GLY A 174 35.35 34.39 27.35
CA GLY A 174 36.61 33.66 27.22
C GLY A 174 37.27 33.29 28.54
N GLU A 175 36.75 33.77 29.64
CA GLU A 175 37.34 33.53 30.98
C GLU A 175 36.42 32.63 31.77
N ASP A 176 36.71 31.41 31.76
CA ASP A 176 36.50 30.40 32.77
C ASP A 176 35.98 29.06 32.22
N VAL A 177 36.77 28.51 31.32
CA VAL A 177 36.72 27.05 31.13
C VAL A 177 37.93 26.50 31.89
N THR A 178 37.83 26.43 33.20
CA THR A 178 38.69 25.55 33.97
C THR A 178 38.31 24.11 33.59
N TYR A 179 39.04 23.55 32.66
CA TYR A 179 39.08 22.12 32.49
C TYR A 179 39.66 21.55 33.79
N GLY A 180 38.77 21.01 34.63
CA GLY A 180 39.19 20.14 35.70
C GLY A 180 39.99 19.01 35.09
N GLN A 181 41.27 19.00 35.30
CA GLN A 181 42.08 17.83 35.07
C GLN A 181 41.61 16.78 36.06
N ASP A 182 40.84 15.83 35.55
CA ASP A 182 40.64 14.60 36.26
C ASP A 182 41.97 13.86 36.29
N GLU A 183 42.64 13.97 37.44
CA GLU A 183 43.76 13.11 37.78
C GLU A 183 43.28 11.67 37.82
N TYR A 184 43.53 10.94 36.74
CA TYR A 184 43.50 9.49 36.76
C TYR A 184 44.65 9.02 37.67
N THR A 185 44.34 8.75 38.91
CA THR A 185 45.21 7.97 39.77
C THR A 185 45.13 6.51 39.29
N GLU A 186 46.15 6.09 38.56
CA GLU A 186 46.41 4.68 38.36
C GLU A 186 46.64 4.02 39.70
N GLN A 187 45.67 3.26 40.18
CA GLN A 187 45.93 2.28 41.24
C GLN A 187 46.50 1.03 40.60
N THR A 188 47.78 0.93 40.58
CA THR A 188 48.50 -0.32 40.39
C THR A 188 48.26 -1.20 41.61
N ASN A 189 47.37 -2.17 41.49
CA ASN A 189 47.30 -3.27 42.42
C ASN A 189 48.26 -4.36 41.98
N ASN A 190 49.43 -4.36 42.62
CA ASN A 190 50.24 -5.55 42.76
C ASN A 190 49.61 -6.46 43.80
N TYR A 191 49.20 -7.66 43.33
CA TYR A 191 49.35 -8.95 43.99
C TYR A 191 48.93 -10.06 43.03
#